data_723a2359960d921da6436fcf32c656c3
#
_entry.id   723a2359960d921da6436fcf32c656c3
#
_cell.length_a   1.000
_cell.length_b   1.000
_cell.length_c   1.000
_cell.angle_alpha   90.00
_cell.angle_beta   90.00
_cell.angle_gamma   90.00
#
_symmetry.space_group_name_H-M   'P 1'
#
loop_
_entity.id
_entity.type
_entity.pdbx_description
1 polymer ?
#
loop_
_entity_poly.entity_id
_entity_poly.type
_entity_poly.pdbx_seq_one_letter_code
_entity_poly.pdbx_strand_id
1 'polypeptide(L)'
;IQASLVGSEMCIRDSTTPVVFLLALGGSFVSYIYSAPPLKLKQNGWLGNYALGASYIALPWWAGQALFGQLTWGTALLTLAYSLAGLGIAVVNDFKSVEGDRELGLQSLPVVFGIKRASWISAAMIDVFQLAMVAVLIGIGQHFAAVLLVLLIVPQITFQDIWLLRDPVAFDVKYQASAQPFLVLGMLVTALAVGHSPLTQVM
;
A
#
# COMPACT_ATOMS: atom_id res chain seq x y z
N ILE A 1 -11.60 -7.25 26.07
CA ILE A 1 -11.13 -6.19 26.99
C ILE A 1 -9.90 -5.48 26.39
N GLN A 2 -8.88 -6.18 25.84
CA GLN A 2 -7.71 -5.54 25.23
C GLN A 2 -8.05 -4.69 23.99
N ALA A 3 -8.94 -5.15 23.13
CA ALA A 3 -9.35 -4.40 21.94
C ALA A 3 -10.10 -3.08 22.26
N SER A 4 -10.84 -3.02 23.36
CA SER A 4 -11.52 -1.80 23.78
C SER A 4 -10.57 -0.77 24.40
N LEU A 5 -9.49 -1.24 25.07
CA LEU A 5 -8.46 -0.34 25.64
C LEU A 5 -7.63 0.29 24.53
N VAL A 6 -7.19 -0.48 23.52
CA VAL A 6 -6.48 0.04 22.36
C VAL A 6 -7.34 1.06 21.61
N GLY A 7 -8.63 0.82 21.44
CA GLY A 7 -9.56 1.77 20.84
C GLY A 7 -9.69 3.07 21.63
N SER A 8 -9.75 3.01 22.97
CA SER A 8 -9.85 4.20 23.81
C SER A 8 -8.56 5.03 23.84
N GLU A 9 -7.39 4.41 23.86
CA GLU A 9 -6.10 5.12 23.80
C GLU A 9 -5.89 5.81 22.43
N MET A 10 -6.32 5.17 21.34
CA MET A 10 -6.32 5.82 20.02
C MET A 10 -7.25 7.03 20.00
N CYS A 11 -8.46 6.94 20.52
CA CYS A 11 -9.39 8.06 20.59
C CYS A 11 -8.86 9.24 21.41
N ILE A 12 -8.16 8.99 22.51
CA ILE A 12 -7.55 10.04 23.34
C ILE A 12 -6.40 10.74 22.58
N ARG A 13 -5.55 10.00 21.90
CA ARG A 13 -4.47 10.56 21.08
C ARG A 13 -5.00 11.34 19.89
N ASP A 14 -5.99 10.83 19.20
CA ASP A 14 -6.61 11.49 18.05
C ASP A 14 -7.22 12.85 18.45
N SER A 15 -7.84 12.92 19.62
CA SER A 15 -8.41 14.19 20.14
C SER A 15 -7.36 15.21 20.55
N THR A 16 -6.13 14.79 20.86
CA THR A 16 -5.03 15.71 21.27
C THR A 16 -4.21 16.25 20.10
N THR A 17 -4.31 15.61 18.91
CA THR A 17 -3.57 16.03 17.72
C THR A 17 -4.53 16.33 16.57
N PRO A 18 -4.84 17.60 16.29
CA PRO A 18 -5.85 17.98 15.28
C PRO A 18 -5.63 17.33 13.90
N VAL A 19 -4.36 17.19 13.50
CA VAL A 19 -4.03 16.57 12.20
C VAL A 19 -4.41 15.10 12.19
N VAL A 20 -4.12 14.35 13.25
CA VAL A 20 -4.48 12.92 13.36
C VAL A 20 -5.99 12.76 13.38
N PHE A 21 -6.71 13.64 14.09
CA PHE A 21 -8.17 13.65 14.08
C PHE A 21 -8.74 13.88 12.67
N LEU A 22 -8.21 14.85 11.92
CA LEU A 22 -8.62 15.10 10.54
C LEU A 22 -8.29 13.92 9.61
N LEU A 23 -7.15 13.25 9.81
CA LEU A 23 -6.80 12.04 9.07
C LEU A 23 -7.76 10.89 9.40
N ALA A 24 -8.15 10.73 10.67
CA ALA A 24 -9.13 9.73 11.08
C ALA A 24 -10.51 9.99 10.45
N LEU A 25 -10.96 11.25 10.44
CA LEU A 25 -12.20 11.64 9.75
C LEU A 25 -12.11 11.38 8.24
N GLY A 26 -10.99 11.75 7.61
CA GLY A 26 -10.74 11.51 6.18
C GLY A 26 -10.74 10.01 5.86
N GLY A 27 -10.07 9.20 6.67
CA GLY A 27 -10.05 7.74 6.53
C GLY A 27 -11.45 7.13 6.72
N SER A 28 -12.22 7.59 7.70
CA SER A 28 -13.61 7.17 7.91
C SER A 28 -14.49 7.53 6.71
N PHE A 29 -14.31 8.73 6.16
CA PHE A 29 -15.00 9.16 4.95
C PHE A 29 -14.64 8.28 3.75
N VAL A 30 -13.36 8.01 3.51
CA VAL A 30 -12.90 7.10 2.45
C VAL A 30 -13.50 5.70 2.64
N SER A 31 -13.51 5.17 3.86
CA SER A 31 -14.12 3.89 4.19
C SER A 31 -15.63 3.88 3.90
N TYR A 32 -16.32 4.97 4.20
CA TYR A 32 -17.74 5.10 3.89
C TYR A 32 -17.99 5.08 2.38
N ILE A 33 -17.33 5.96 1.60
CA ILE A 33 -17.53 6.06 0.15
C ILE A 33 -17.02 4.81 -0.60
N TYR A 34 -16.10 4.05 -0.01
CA TYR A 34 -15.65 2.78 -0.54
C TYR A 34 -16.79 1.77 -0.66
N SER A 35 -17.69 1.71 0.34
CA SER A 35 -18.75 0.72 0.39
C SER A 35 -20.14 1.30 0.08
N ALA A 36 -20.40 2.57 0.40
CA ALA A 36 -21.72 3.20 0.35
C ALA A 36 -21.99 3.95 -0.97
N PRO A 37 -23.27 3.94 -1.44
CA PRO A 37 -23.71 4.81 -2.51
C PRO A 37 -23.55 6.30 -2.14
N PRO A 38 -23.41 7.22 -3.10
CA PRO A 38 -23.47 6.99 -4.54
C PRO A 38 -22.15 6.53 -5.17
N LEU A 39 -21.00 6.75 -4.51
CA LEU A 39 -19.69 6.51 -5.12
C LEU A 39 -19.30 5.03 -5.16
N LYS A 40 -19.48 4.29 -4.04
CA LYS A 40 -19.23 2.86 -3.90
C LYS A 40 -17.96 2.42 -4.66
N LEU A 41 -16.80 3.00 -4.28
CA LEU A 41 -15.53 2.87 -5.00
C LEU A 41 -15.13 1.42 -5.31
N LYS A 42 -15.53 0.49 -4.45
CA LYS A 42 -15.29 -0.95 -4.67
C LYS A 42 -15.92 -1.52 -5.95
N GLN A 43 -16.86 -0.82 -6.58
CA GLN A 43 -17.41 -1.24 -7.87
C GLN A 43 -16.39 -1.09 -9.00
N ASN A 44 -15.42 -0.18 -8.86
CA ASN A 44 -14.35 0.01 -9.84
C ASN A 44 -13.05 -0.57 -9.29
N GLY A 45 -12.54 -1.62 -9.94
CA GLY A 45 -11.34 -2.33 -9.48
C GLY A 45 -10.11 -1.43 -9.34
N TRP A 46 -9.93 -0.42 -10.17
CA TRP A 46 -8.81 0.50 -10.06
C TRP A 46 -8.96 1.46 -8.89
N LEU A 47 -10.09 2.16 -8.82
CA LEU A 47 -10.34 3.13 -7.75
C LEU A 47 -10.48 2.47 -6.38
N GLY A 48 -11.16 1.33 -6.32
CA GLY A 48 -11.31 0.55 -5.09
C GLY A 48 -9.96 0.09 -4.55
N ASN A 49 -9.15 -0.55 -5.39
CA ASN A 49 -7.85 -1.05 -4.97
C ASN A 49 -6.86 0.06 -4.66
N TYR A 50 -6.91 1.21 -5.37
CA TYR A 50 -6.10 2.38 -4.99
C TYR A 50 -6.54 2.97 -3.65
N ALA A 51 -7.83 3.09 -3.39
CA ALA A 51 -8.35 3.57 -2.11
C ALA A 51 -7.93 2.65 -0.95
N LEU A 52 -7.94 1.33 -1.15
CA LEU A 52 -7.39 0.36 -0.19
C LEU A 52 -5.89 0.57 0.02
N GLY A 53 -5.11 0.62 -1.05
CA GLY A 53 -3.66 0.84 -0.98
C GLY A 53 -3.31 2.14 -0.25
N ALA A 54 -4.01 3.24 -0.56
CA ALA A 54 -3.83 4.51 0.12
C ALA A 54 -4.21 4.46 1.60
N SER A 55 -5.30 3.76 1.94
CA SER A 55 -5.75 3.60 3.32
C SER A 55 -4.77 2.78 4.16
N TYR A 56 -4.14 1.75 3.58
CA TYR A 56 -3.18 0.92 4.31
C TYR A 56 -1.77 1.50 4.36
N ILE A 57 -1.39 2.35 3.42
CA ILE A 57 -0.04 2.90 3.32
C ILE A 57 -0.04 4.38 3.69
N ALA A 58 -0.73 5.25 2.94
CA ALA A 58 -0.62 6.68 3.13
C ALA A 58 -1.17 7.15 4.48
N LEU A 59 -2.36 6.71 4.87
CA LEU A 59 -2.98 7.17 6.12
C LEU A 59 -2.16 6.82 7.38
N PRO A 60 -1.68 5.57 7.58
CA PRO A 60 -0.87 5.23 8.75
C PRO A 60 0.46 6.01 8.80
N TRP A 61 1.09 6.24 7.65
CA TRP A 61 2.33 7.00 7.60
C TRP A 61 2.11 8.48 7.94
N TRP A 62 1.06 9.08 7.40
CA TRP A 62 0.71 10.46 7.72
C TRP A 62 0.34 10.62 9.20
N ALA A 63 -0.42 9.67 9.75
CA ALA A 63 -0.76 9.66 11.17
C ALA A 63 0.50 9.51 12.03
N GLY A 64 1.40 8.59 11.68
CA GLY A 64 2.68 8.42 12.38
C GLY A 64 3.54 9.68 12.34
N GLN A 65 3.68 10.31 11.18
CA GLN A 65 4.40 11.59 11.07
C GLN A 65 3.75 12.71 11.89
N ALA A 66 2.43 12.84 11.83
CA ALA A 66 1.72 13.87 12.59
C ALA A 66 1.81 13.69 14.11
N LEU A 67 2.00 12.45 14.58
CA LEU A 67 2.17 12.14 16.01
C LEU A 67 3.59 12.48 16.53
N PHE A 68 4.61 12.30 15.71
CA PHE A 68 6.01 12.39 16.13
C PHE A 68 6.77 13.56 15.48
N GLY A 69 6.16 14.28 14.57
CA GLY A 69 6.79 15.39 13.86
C GLY A 69 5.79 16.19 13.04
N GLN A 70 6.21 16.67 11.88
CA GLN A 70 5.37 17.42 10.95
C GLN A 70 5.19 16.63 9.66
N LEU A 71 3.97 16.62 9.14
CA LEU A 71 3.66 16.02 7.85
C LEU A 71 4.26 16.91 6.74
N THR A 72 5.20 16.36 5.98
CA THR A 72 5.86 17.04 4.88
C THR A 72 5.25 16.64 3.52
N TRP A 73 5.29 17.55 2.56
CA TRP A 73 4.85 17.26 1.20
C TRP A 73 5.64 16.11 0.55
N GLY A 74 6.94 16.02 0.84
CA GLY A 74 7.77 14.92 0.35
C GLY A 74 7.26 13.56 0.81
N THR A 75 6.94 13.41 2.09
CA THR A 75 6.36 12.16 2.61
C THR A 75 4.96 11.93 2.07
N ALA A 76 4.13 12.97 1.93
CA ALA A 76 2.79 12.84 1.38
C ALA A 76 2.84 12.28 -0.06
N LEU A 77 3.70 12.84 -0.91
CA LEU A 77 3.87 12.37 -2.28
C LEU A 77 4.46 10.96 -2.35
N LEU A 78 5.48 10.67 -1.52
CA LEU A 78 6.11 9.35 -1.45
C LEU A 78 5.09 8.28 -1.08
N THR A 79 4.28 8.50 -0.07
CA THR A 79 3.31 7.52 0.40
C THR A 79 2.13 7.35 -0.57
N LEU A 80 1.70 8.41 -1.26
CA LEU A 80 0.74 8.28 -2.35
C LEU A 80 1.30 7.47 -3.51
N ALA A 81 2.57 7.65 -3.84
CA ALA A 81 3.24 6.83 -4.83
C ALA A 81 3.36 5.36 -4.36
N TYR A 82 3.73 5.10 -3.09
CA TYR A 82 3.70 3.74 -2.53
C TYR A 82 2.31 3.11 -2.52
N SER A 83 1.25 3.90 -2.48
CA SER A 83 -0.13 3.40 -2.60
C SER A 83 -0.41 2.74 -3.96
N LEU A 84 0.36 3.07 -5.00
CA LEU A 84 0.30 2.38 -6.29
C LEU A 84 0.85 0.94 -6.19
N ALA A 85 1.93 0.73 -5.43
CA ALA A 85 2.38 -0.63 -5.12
C ALA A 85 1.36 -1.37 -4.24
N GLY A 86 0.77 -0.65 -3.27
CA GLY A 86 -0.34 -1.14 -2.44
C GLY A 86 -1.56 -1.56 -3.25
N LEU A 87 -1.86 -0.89 -4.37
CA LEU A 87 -2.90 -1.32 -5.31
C LEU A 87 -2.57 -2.71 -5.87
N GLY A 88 -1.32 -2.96 -6.26
CA GLY A 88 -0.91 -4.29 -6.72
C GLY A 88 -1.17 -5.37 -5.67
N ILE A 89 -0.91 -5.10 -4.39
CA ILE A 89 -1.21 -6.02 -3.29
C ILE A 89 -2.72 -6.20 -3.11
N ALA A 90 -3.49 -5.12 -3.20
CA ALA A 90 -4.95 -5.18 -3.07
C ALA A 90 -5.58 -6.08 -4.14
N VAL A 91 -5.06 -6.05 -5.38
CA VAL A 91 -5.47 -6.96 -6.47
C VAL A 91 -5.25 -8.43 -6.10
N VAL A 92 -4.18 -8.75 -5.35
CA VAL A 92 -3.94 -10.13 -4.91
C VAL A 92 -5.05 -10.62 -3.98
N ASN A 93 -5.60 -9.75 -3.14
CA ASN A 93 -6.72 -10.10 -2.28
C ASN A 93 -8.01 -10.42 -3.05
N ASP A 94 -8.18 -9.85 -4.24
CA ASP A 94 -9.36 -10.07 -5.08
C ASP A 94 -9.40 -11.46 -5.72
N PHE A 95 -8.27 -12.18 -5.80
CA PHE A 95 -8.23 -13.50 -6.45
C PHE A 95 -9.12 -14.54 -5.78
N LYS A 96 -9.30 -14.48 -4.47
CA LYS A 96 -10.20 -15.38 -3.73
C LYS A 96 -11.67 -15.08 -3.93
N SER A 97 -12.00 -13.81 -4.18
CA SER A 97 -13.38 -13.33 -4.22
C SER A 97 -13.95 -13.21 -5.62
N VAL A 98 -13.22 -13.65 -6.67
CA VAL A 98 -13.60 -13.45 -8.09
C VAL A 98 -15.04 -13.88 -8.39
N GLU A 99 -15.47 -15.05 -7.89
CA GLU A 99 -16.85 -15.54 -8.15
C GLU A 99 -17.87 -14.70 -7.39
N GLY A 100 -17.62 -14.39 -6.11
CA GLY A 100 -18.51 -13.53 -5.33
C GLY A 100 -18.58 -12.11 -5.89
N ASP A 101 -17.45 -11.56 -6.36
CA ASP A 101 -17.39 -10.25 -7.00
C ASP A 101 -18.24 -10.22 -8.27
N ARG A 102 -18.16 -11.30 -9.07
CA ARG A 102 -18.95 -11.44 -10.29
C ARG A 102 -20.44 -11.50 -9.99
N GLU A 103 -20.85 -12.29 -9.00
CA GLU A 103 -22.25 -12.40 -8.56
C GLU A 103 -22.80 -11.07 -8.04
N LEU A 104 -21.98 -10.28 -7.36
CA LEU A 104 -22.33 -8.96 -6.83
C LEU A 104 -22.22 -7.83 -7.86
N GLY A 105 -21.84 -8.12 -9.09
CA GLY A 105 -21.66 -7.12 -10.16
C GLY A 105 -20.48 -6.18 -9.92
N LEU A 106 -19.49 -6.57 -9.11
CA LEU A 106 -18.28 -5.81 -8.87
C LEU A 106 -17.31 -5.99 -10.05
N GLN A 107 -16.59 -4.95 -10.37
CA GLN A 107 -15.62 -4.93 -11.47
C GLN A 107 -14.18 -4.97 -10.93
N SER A 108 -13.89 -5.94 -10.06
CA SER A 108 -12.52 -6.15 -9.63
C SER A 108 -11.61 -6.52 -10.81
N LEU A 109 -10.31 -6.25 -10.70
CA LEU A 109 -9.39 -6.49 -11.82
C LEU A 109 -9.41 -7.95 -12.30
N PRO A 110 -9.44 -8.97 -11.43
CA PRO A 110 -9.55 -10.36 -11.88
C PRO A 110 -10.88 -10.67 -12.61
N VAL A 111 -11.97 -9.99 -12.25
CA VAL A 111 -13.27 -10.15 -12.95
C VAL A 111 -13.20 -9.55 -14.34
N VAL A 112 -12.61 -8.36 -14.49
CA VAL A 112 -12.56 -7.62 -15.75
C VAL A 112 -11.52 -8.19 -16.73
N PHE A 113 -10.30 -8.44 -16.25
CA PHE A 113 -9.17 -8.86 -17.11
C PHE A 113 -8.91 -10.36 -17.11
N GLY A 114 -9.57 -11.10 -16.22
CA GLY A 114 -9.27 -12.50 -15.92
C GLY A 114 -8.07 -12.67 -14.98
N ILE A 115 -8.05 -13.78 -14.25
CA ILE A 115 -7.11 -14.08 -13.17
C ILE A 115 -5.65 -13.95 -13.62
N LYS A 116 -5.28 -14.54 -14.76
CA LYS A 116 -3.90 -14.56 -15.26
C LYS A 116 -3.39 -13.16 -15.64
N ARG A 117 -4.22 -12.34 -16.29
CA ARG A 117 -3.81 -10.98 -16.64
C ARG A 117 -3.74 -10.08 -15.41
N ALA A 118 -4.69 -10.22 -14.50
CA ALA A 118 -4.70 -9.48 -13.26
C ALA A 118 -3.46 -9.80 -12.39
N SER A 119 -2.98 -11.05 -12.36
CA SER A 119 -1.75 -11.39 -11.64
C SER A 119 -0.51 -10.73 -12.23
N TRP A 120 -0.39 -10.67 -13.56
CA TRP A 120 0.70 -9.94 -14.21
C TRP A 120 0.61 -8.41 -14.00
N ILE A 121 -0.60 -7.84 -14.01
CA ILE A 121 -0.82 -6.41 -13.71
C ILE A 121 -0.37 -6.12 -12.28
N SER A 122 -0.80 -6.93 -11.31
CA SER A 122 -0.41 -6.80 -9.91
C SER A 122 1.11 -6.87 -9.73
N ALA A 123 1.75 -7.89 -10.33
CA ALA A 123 3.18 -8.07 -10.33
C ALA A 123 3.92 -6.85 -10.90
N ALA A 124 3.54 -6.43 -12.10
CA ALA A 124 4.16 -5.30 -12.77
C ALA A 124 4.01 -3.98 -11.98
N MET A 125 2.87 -3.75 -11.35
CA MET A 125 2.68 -2.54 -10.53
C MET A 125 3.64 -2.51 -9.34
N ILE A 126 3.83 -3.64 -8.66
CA ILE A 126 4.74 -3.74 -7.53
C ILE A 126 6.18 -3.56 -8.00
N ASP A 127 6.59 -4.29 -9.03
CA ASP A 127 7.99 -4.33 -9.49
C ASP A 127 8.42 -2.99 -10.10
N VAL A 128 7.62 -2.42 -11.00
CA VAL A 128 7.93 -1.13 -11.64
C VAL A 128 8.05 -0.04 -10.60
N PHE A 129 7.13 -0.03 -9.61
CA PHE A 129 7.20 0.96 -8.56
C PHE A 129 8.45 0.80 -7.68
N GLN A 130 8.81 -0.41 -7.27
CA GLN A 130 10.01 -0.66 -6.47
C GLN A 130 11.28 -0.29 -7.25
N LEU A 131 11.37 -0.61 -8.54
CA LEU A 131 12.49 -0.23 -9.39
C LEU A 131 12.57 1.30 -9.58
N ALA A 132 11.45 1.98 -9.71
CA ALA A 132 11.41 3.44 -9.72
C ALA A 132 11.94 4.03 -8.41
N MET A 133 11.63 3.42 -7.26
CA MET A 133 12.17 3.85 -5.97
C MET A 133 13.68 3.61 -5.86
N VAL A 134 14.22 2.53 -6.42
CA VAL A 134 15.68 2.35 -6.53
C VAL A 134 16.30 3.51 -7.31
N ALA A 135 15.71 3.88 -8.45
CA ALA A 135 16.22 5.00 -9.26
C ALA A 135 16.15 6.34 -8.49
N VAL A 136 15.08 6.59 -7.74
CA VAL A 136 14.96 7.77 -6.88
C VAL A 136 16.06 7.78 -5.82
N LEU A 137 16.31 6.67 -5.12
CA LEU A 137 17.34 6.56 -4.09
C LEU A 137 18.74 6.82 -4.66
N ILE A 138 19.04 6.31 -5.86
CA ILE A 138 20.30 6.61 -6.57
C ILE A 138 20.38 8.10 -6.89
N GLY A 139 19.30 8.70 -7.40
CA GLY A 139 19.24 10.11 -7.78
C GLY A 139 19.46 11.08 -6.61
N ILE A 140 19.05 10.70 -5.40
CA ILE A 140 19.28 11.49 -4.18
C ILE A 140 20.59 11.12 -3.46
N GLY A 141 21.45 10.29 -4.07
CA GLY A 141 22.75 9.90 -3.53
C GLY A 141 22.70 8.83 -2.42
N GLN A 142 21.54 8.20 -2.18
CA GLN A 142 21.36 7.17 -1.16
C GLN A 142 21.71 5.77 -1.70
N HIS A 143 22.95 5.60 -2.19
CA HIS A 143 23.39 4.38 -2.87
C HIS A 143 23.30 3.13 -2.00
N PHE A 144 23.62 3.23 -0.71
CA PHE A 144 23.54 2.09 0.21
C PHE A 144 22.09 1.60 0.35
N ALA A 145 21.16 2.52 0.52
CA ALA A 145 19.73 2.19 0.61
C ALA A 145 19.20 1.62 -0.72
N ALA A 146 19.67 2.13 -1.85
CA ALA A 146 19.32 1.60 -3.17
C ALA A 146 19.76 0.15 -3.33
N VAL A 147 21.00 -0.18 -2.95
CA VAL A 147 21.51 -1.57 -2.98
C VAL A 147 20.70 -2.46 -2.05
N LEU A 148 20.42 -2.00 -0.83
CA LEU A 148 19.63 -2.76 0.13
C LEU A 148 18.20 -3.01 -0.39
N LEU A 149 17.60 -2.01 -1.05
CA LEU A 149 16.27 -2.18 -1.66
C LEU A 149 16.32 -3.23 -2.79
N VAL A 150 17.33 -3.21 -3.65
CA VAL A 150 17.51 -4.23 -4.70
C VAL A 150 17.63 -5.62 -4.09
N LEU A 151 18.40 -5.78 -3.00
CA LEU A 151 18.52 -7.07 -2.30
C LEU A 151 17.19 -7.57 -1.73
N LEU A 152 16.27 -6.68 -1.38
CA LEU A 152 14.92 -7.04 -0.92
C LEU A 152 13.98 -7.36 -2.09
N ILE A 153 14.15 -6.71 -3.24
CA ILE A 153 13.34 -6.95 -4.45
C ILE A 153 13.59 -8.36 -5.01
N VAL A 154 14.83 -8.84 -5.00
CA VAL A 154 15.18 -10.16 -5.58
C VAL A 154 14.36 -11.30 -4.99
N PRO A 155 14.33 -11.55 -3.66
CA PRO A 155 13.51 -12.61 -3.09
C PRO A 155 12.01 -12.35 -3.28
N GLN A 156 11.55 -11.09 -3.28
CA GLN A 156 10.15 -10.76 -3.52
C GLN A 156 9.72 -11.18 -4.93
N ILE A 157 10.48 -10.85 -5.98
CA ILE A 157 10.20 -11.29 -7.36
C ILE A 157 10.26 -12.81 -7.44
N THR A 158 11.21 -13.45 -6.78
CA THR A 158 11.31 -14.92 -6.77
C THR A 158 10.03 -15.58 -6.22
N PHE A 159 9.52 -15.08 -5.09
CA PHE A 159 8.26 -15.59 -4.55
C PHE A 159 7.04 -15.23 -5.39
N GLN A 160 7.08 -14.10 -6.08
CA GLN A 160 6.06 -13.68 -7.04
C GLN A 160 5.97 -14.67 -8.20
N ASP A 161 7.10 -15.07 -8.78
CA ASP A 161 7.15 -16.06 -9.87
C ASP A 161 6.70 -17.46 -9.41
N ILE A 162 7.14 -17.89 -8.23
CA ILE A 162 6.85 -19.21 -7.70
C ILE A 162 5.37 -19.36 -7.32
N TRP A 163 4.76 -18.31 -6.75
CA TRP A 163 3.42 -18.39 -6.18
C TRP A 163 2.39 -17.63 -7.02
N LEU A 164 2.53 -16.31 -7.14
CA LEU A 164 1.51 -15.44 -7.74
C LEU A 164 1.30 -15.72 -9.24
N LEU A 165 2.38 -15.83 -10.01
CA LEU A 165 2.28 -15.99 -11.46
C LEU A 165 1.98 -17.45 -11.87
N ARG A 166 2.21 -18.39 -10.97
CA ARG A 166 1.92 -19.82 -11.21
C ARG A 166 0.44 -20.14 -11.01
N ASP A 167 -0.10 -19.84 -9.84
CA ASP A 167 -1.52 -20.01 -9.52
C ASP A 167 -1.95 -19.00 -8.46
N PRO A 168 -2.42 -17.82 -8.90
CA PRO A 168 -2.74 -16.73 -7.99
C PRO A 168 -3.89 -17.05 -7.02
N VAL A 169 -4.81 -17.94 -7.38
CA VAL A 169 -5.94 -18.33 -6.52
C VAL A 169 -5.50 -19.29 -5.42
N ALA A 170 -4.70 -20.30 -5.78
CA ALA A 170 -4.25 -21.31 -4.82
C ALA A 170 -3.16 -20.79 -3.87
N PHE A 171 -2.35 -19.82 -4.31
CA PHE A 171 -1.15 -19.39 -3.59
C PHE A 171 -1.15 -17.93 -3.14
N ASP A 172 -2.28 -17.24 -3.22
CA ASP A 172 -2.39 -15.85 -2.80
C ASP A 172 -1.89 -15.60 -1.36
N VAL A 173 -2.30 -16.43 -0.39
CA VAL A 173 -1.84 -16.33 1.02
C VAL A 173 -0.35 -16.61 1.13
N LYS A 174 0.15 -17.65 0.43
CA LYS A 174 1.57 -17.98 0.45
C LYS A 174 2.41 -16.87 -0.14
N TYR A 175 1.96 -16.28 -1.26
CA TYR A 175 2.59 -15.11 -1.85
C TYR A 175 2.63 -13.94 -0.88
N GLN A 176 1.50 -13.58 -0.30
CA GLN A 176 1.43 -12.49 0.66
C GLN A 176 2.35 -12.74 1.86
N ALA A 177 2.31 -13.91 2.45
CA ALA A 177 3.13 -14.24 3.63
C ALA A 177 4.64 -14.26 3.32
N SER A 178 5.05 -14.61 2.10
CA SER A 178 6.46 -14.72 1.72
C SER A 178 7.03 -13.46 1.06
N ALA A 179 6.27 -12.78 0.21
CA ALA A 179 6.74 -11.63 -0.57
C ALA A 179 6.48 -10.28 0.11
N GLN A 180 5.33 -10.09 0.77
CA GLN A 180 4.99 -8.82 1.41
C GLN A 180 5.99 -8.34 2.47
N PRO A 181 6.61 -9.20 3.31
CA PRO A 181 7.62 -8.74 4.25
C PRO A 181 8.78 -8.01 3.58
N PHE A 182 9.21 -8.45 2.40
CA PHE A 182 10.29 -7.78 1.66
C PHE A 182 9.85 -6.42 1.11
N LEU A 183 8.60 -6.29 0.66
CA LEU A 183 8.04 -5.01 0.25
C LEU A 183 7.97 -4.04 1.43
N VAL A 184 7.48 -4.49 2.59
CA VAL A 184 7.37 -3.66 3.80
C VAL A 184 8.75 -3.22 4.29
N LEU A 185 9.74 -4.12 4.29
CA LEU A 185 11.13 -3.77 4.61
C LEU A 185 11.71 -2.78 3.60
N GLY A 186 11.40 -2.93 2.30
CA GLY A 186 11.78 -1.97 1.26
C GLY A 186 11.18 -0.58 1.50
N MET A 187 9.93 -0.51 1.94
CA MET A 187 9.28 0.74 2.35
C MET A 187 10.01 1.37 3.53
N LEU A 188 10.38 0.59 4.55
CA LEU A 188 11.13 1.07 5.69
C LEU A 188 12.50 1.61 5.29
N VAL A 189 13.24 0.89 4.45
CA VAL A 189 14.54 1.34 3.92
C VAL A 189 14.40 2.65 3.18
N THR A 190 13.39 2.79 2.32
CA THR A 190 13.14 4.01 1.57
C THR A 190 12.75 5.17 2.50
N ALA A 191 11.89 4.92 3.49
CA ALA A 191 11.47 5.94 4.45
C ALA A 191 12.66 6.49 5.25
N LEU A 192 13.52 5.61 5.76
CA LEU A 192 14.71 6.01 6.50
C LEU A 192 15.70 6.78 5.62
N ALA A 193 15.92 6.33 4.37
CA ALA A 193 16.82 6.99 3.44
C ALA A 193 16.33 8.39 3.04
N VAL A 194 15.05 8.53 2.74
CA VAL A 194 14.44 9.83 2.40
C VAL A 194 14.43 10.75 3.62
N GLY A 195 14.05 10.23 4.80
CA GLY A 195 14.04 11.03 6.03
C GLY A 195 15.40 11.59 6.45
N HIS A 196 16.50 10.97 6.05
CA HIS A 196 17.86 11.43 6.29
C HIS A 196 18.48 12.19 5.10
N SER A 197 17.71 12.40 4.03
CA SER A 197 18.21 13.11 2.85
C SER A 197 18.06 14.64 3.00
N PRO A 198 18.92 15.43 2.33
CA PRO A 198 18.81 16.90 2.33
C PRO A 198 17.46 17.41 1.79
N LEU A 199 16.77 16.62 0.99
CA LEU A 199 15.46 16.98 0.42
C LEU A 199 14.37 17.20 1.46
N THR A 200 14.43 16.53 2.61
CA THR A 200 13.46 16.70 3.69
C THR A 200 13.78 17.88 4.60
N GLN A 201 15.00 18.44 4.52
CA GLN A 201 15.40 19.59 5.31
C GLN A 201 15.12 20.93 4.62
N VAL A 202 14.82 20.90 3.31
CA VAL A 202 14.62 22.11 2.47
C VAL A 202 13.15 22.35 2.11
N MET A 203 12.24 21.41 2.43
CA MET A 203 10.80 21.52 2.23
C MET A 203 10.05 21.59 3.55
#